data_f476176d7d0f8c41c56e291cddf6223f
#
_entry.id   f476176d7d0f8c41c56e291cddf6223f
#
_cell.length_a   1.000
_cell.length_b   1.000
_cell.length_c   1.000
_cell.angle_alpha   90.00
_cell.angle_beta   90.00
_cell.angle_gamma   90.00
#
_symmetry.space_group_name_H-M   'P 1'
#
loop_
_entity.id
_entity.type
_entity.pdbx_description
1 polymer ?
#
loop_
_entity_poly.entity_id
_entity_poly.type
_entity_poly.pdbx_seq_one_letter_code
_entity_poly.pdbx_strand_id
1 'polypeptide(L)'
;MELIDSHAHIDFPQFAEDRDAMLDRARAAGVTTLLAIGTGPGPEKLDAGLPFAEQHDWIYSTVGIHPHEAKEVTQQHLDELARLAKHSKVIAWGEIGLDYFYDHSPREVQQRVFRDQMALAQQAKLPIIIHCRDAWADCLDMIEKRWRPTGIGGILHCFTSTLEDARRGIEMGFLVSFAGNSSYPKMQNIRDVVKALPIEKILIETDSPYLAPQPWRGKRNEPAYVAEVARTLASVRKLSPDEVAAATSENFRRFFGLARPATLAATGLKDKG
;
A
#
# COMPACT_ATOMS: atom_id res chain seq x y z
N MET A 1 15.51 8.70 10.02
CA MET A 1 14.98 7.69 9.07
C MET A 1 14.31 8.40 7.90
N GLU A 2 14.54 7.96 6.69
CA GLU A 2 13.74 8.31 5.53
C GLU A 2 12.74 7.18 5.29
N LEU A 3 11.45 7.48 5.34
CA LEU A 3 10.38 6.48 5.32
C LEU A 3 9.46 6.67 4.11
N ILE A 4 8.91 5.58 3.62
CA ILE A 4 7.80 5.58 2.65
C ILE A 4 6.66 4.77 3.27
N ASP A 5 5.47 5.37 3.30
CA ASP A 5 4.24 4.66 3.62
C ASP A 5 3.61 4.16 2.31
N SER A 6 3.69 2.86 2.07
CA SER A 6 3.26 2.28 0.79
C SER A 6 1.76 2.05 0.67
N HIS A 7 0.96 2.34 1.72
CA HIS A 7 -0.49 2.16 1.70
C HIS A 7 -1.18 2.90 2.84
N ALA A 8 -1.96 3.94 2.53
CA ALA A 8 -2.74 4.69 3.50
C ALA A 8 -4.03 5.27 2.89
N HIS A 9 -5.15 5.19 3.61
CA HIS A 9 -6.44 5.76 3.23
C HIS A 9 -6.62 7.14 3.85
N ILE A 10 -5.88 8.14 3.35
CA ILE A 10 -5.86 9.48 3.93
C ILE A 10 -7.10 10.31 3.63
N ASP A 11 -7.94 9.88 2.70
CA ASP A 11 -9.23 10.49 2.33
C ASP A 11 -10.34 10.18 3.34
N PHE A 12 -10.17 9.15 4.17
CA PHE A 12 -11.21 8.63 5.06
C PHE A 12 -11.70 9.69 6.07
N PRO A 13 -13.01 9.64 6.43
CA PRO A 13 -13.62 10.64 7.29
C PRO A 13 -13.01 10.74 8.68
N GLN A 14 -12.34 9.68 9.16
CA GLN A 14 -11.61 9.71 10.43
C GLN A 14 -10.51 10.77 10.48
N PHE A 15 -10.04 11.27 9.33
CA PHE A 15 -9.04 12.32 9.22
C PHE A 15 -9.63 13.70 8.91
N ALA A 16 -10.95 13.82 8.75
CA ALA A 16 -11.57 15.05 8.24
C ALA A 16 -11.23 16.30 9.07
N GLU A 17 -11.12 16.15 10.40
CA GLU A 17 -10.91 17.28 11.30
C GLU A 17 -9.44 17.72 11.39
N ASP A 18 -8.47 16.83 11.11
CA ASP A 18 -7.05 17.10 11.34
C ASP A 18 -6.13 16.59 10.23
N ARG A 19 -6.64 16.45 9.00
CA ARG A 19 -5.89 15.82 7.89
C ARG A 19 -4.58 16.52 7.59
N ASP A 20 -4.56 17.84 7.50
CA ASP A 20 -3.34 18.60 7.23
C ASP A 20 -2.34 18.41 8.37
N ALA A 21 -2.78 18.53 9.61
CA ALA A 21 -1.94 18.28 10.78
C ALA A 21 -1.43 16.81 10.84
N MET A 22 -2.23 15.85 10.38
CA MET A 22 -1.81 14.46 10.27
C MET A 22 -0.72 14.29 9.20
N LEU A 23 -0.83 14.95 8.06
CA LEU A 23 0.20 14.96 7.02
C LEU A 23 1.49 15.65 7.52
N ASP A 24 1.39 16.74 8.26
CA ASP A 24 2.52 17.39 8.90
C ASP A 24 3.24 16.47 9.89
N ARG A 25 2.48 15.71 10.71
CA ARG A 25 3.06 14.70 11.61
C ARG A 25 3.78 13.60 10.84
N ALA A 26 3.22 13.15 9.71
CA ALA A 26 3.88 12.17 8.84
C ALA A 26 5.23 12.69 8.33
N ARG A 27 5.26 13.93 7.83
CA ARG A 27 6.51 14.59 7.40
C ARG A 27 7.52 14.72 8.53
N ALA A 28 7.08 15.15 9.71
CA ALA A 28 7.93 15.26 10.91
C ALA A 28 8.49 13.90 11.36
N ALA A 29 7.75 12.80 11.15
CA ALA A 29 8.21 11.44 11.44
C ALA A 29 9.23 10.91 10.40
N GLY A 30 9.45 11.63 9.29
CA GLY A 30 10.38 11.26 8.24
C GLY A 30 9.74 10.56 7.03
N VAL A 31 8.42 10.58 6.89
CA VAL A 31 7.73 10.08 5.68
C VAL A 31 8.02 11.03 4.52
N THR A 32 8.78 10.55 3.54
CA THR A 32 9.19 11.34 2.37
C THR A 32 8.32 11.07 1.15
N THR A 33 7.63 9.94 1.13
CA THR A 33 6.67 9.55 0.09
C THR A 33 5.52 8.78 0.72
N LEU A 34 4.31 9.01 0.24
CA LEU A 34 3.09 8.33 0.68
C LEU A 34 2.28 7.89 -0.53
N LEU A 35 1.80 6.66 -0.52
CA LEU A 35 0.83 6.17 -1.50
C LEU A 35 -0.57 6.21 -0.91
N ALA A 36 -1.35 7.20 -1.36
CA ALA A 36 -2.74 7.37 -1.00
C ALA A 36 -3.61 6.39 -1.82
N ILE A 37 -4.36 5.55 -1.13
CA ILE A 37 -5.20 4.54 -1.78
C ILE A 37 -6.49 5.19 -2.26
N GLY A 38 -6.76 5.05 -3.55
CA GLY A 38 -7.84 5.73 -4.26
C GLY A 38 -9.17 4.98 -4.29
N THR A 39 -9.34 3.90 -3.52
CA THR A 39 -10.60 3.12 -3.54
C THR A 39 -11.79 3.83 -2.89
N GLY A 40 -11.54 4.86 -2.07
CA GLY A 40 -12.57 5.68 -1.45
C GLY A 40 -13.56 4.90 -0.57
N PRO A 41 -14.67 5.54 -0.18
CA PRO A 41 -15.75 4.89 0.57
C PRO A 41 -16.68 4.04 -0.31
N GLY A 42 -16.37 3.88 -1.60
CA GLY A 42 -17.16 3.13 -2.58
C GLY A 42 -17.01 3.66 -4.00
N PRO A 43 -17.68 3.03 -4.99
CA PRO A 43 -17.50 3.38 -6.41
C PRO A 43 -18.00 4.79 -6.78
N GLU A 44 -18.70 5.47 -5.88
CA GLU A 44 -19.14 6.85 -6.07
C GLU A 44 -17.97 7.87 -6.01
N LYS A 45 -16.81 7.46 -5.45
CA LYS A 45 -15.65 8.34 -5.28
C LYS A 45 -14.35 7.60 -5.66
N LEU A 46 -14.16 7.46 -6.96
CA LEU A 46 -13.03 6.71 -7.54
C LEU A 46 -11.72 7.51 -7.58
N ASP A 47 -11.74 8.78 -7.29
CA ASP A 47 -10.60 9.70 -7.28
C ASP A 47 -10.11 10.05 -5.86
N ALA A 48 -10.52 9.28 -4.84
CA ALA A 48 -10.40 9.64 -3.44
C ALA A 48 -8.97 10.07 -3.00
N GLY A 49 -7.94 9.42 -3.51
CA GLY A 49 -6.55 9.76 -3.20
C GLY A 49 -5.96 10.87 -4.08
N LEU A 50 -6.53 11.12 -5.26
CA LEU A 50 -5.93 11.97 -6.28
C LEU A 50 -5.86 13.45 -5.89
N PRO A 51 -6.89 14.07 -5.28
CA PRO A 51 -6.80 15.47 -4.86
C PRO A 51 -5.63 15.75 -3.90
N PHE A 52 -5.28 14.79 -3.04
CA PHE A 52 -4.13 14.94 -2.14
C PHE A 52 -2.81 14.79 -2.90
N ALA A 53 -2.75 13.90 -3.86
CA ALA A 53 -1.57 13.72 -4.70
C ALA A 53 -1.30 14.94 -5.59
N GLU A 54 -2.34 15.65 -6.03
CA GLU A 54 -2.21 16.90 -6.78
C GLU A 54 -1.70 18.08 -5.91
N GLN A 55 -2.10 18.11 -4.63
CA GLN A 55 -1.72 19.16 -3.70
C GLN A 55 -0.32 18.98 -3.10
N HIS A 56 0.21 17.75 -3.10
CA HIS A 56 1.47 17.42 -2.43
C HIS A 56 2.41 16.63 -3.35
N ASP A 57 3.59 17.16 -3.62
CA ASP A 57 4.58 16.53 -4.51
C ASP A 57 5.03 15.14 -4.03
N TRP A 58 5.02 14.89 -2.74
CA TRP A 58 5.45 13.65 -2.09
C TRP A 58 4.34 12.60 -1.97
N ILE A 59 3.10 12.92 -2.37
CA ILE A 59 1.98 11.98 -2.36
C ILE A 59 1.71 11.52 -3.79
N TYR A 60 1.54 10.21 -3.94
CA TYR A 60 1.05 9.54 -5.14
C TYR A 60 -0.29 8.88 -4.82
N SER A 61 -1.04 8.51 -5.85
CA SER A 61 -2.35 7.88 -5.70
C SER A 61 -2.44 6.56 -6.45
N THR A 62 -3.43 5.77 -6.08
CA THR A 62 -3.92 4.62 -6.83
C THR A 62 -5.33 4.88 -7.34
N VAL A 63 -5.82 4.01 -8.21
CA VAL A 63 -7.22 3.92 -8.61
C VAL A 63 -7.67 2.46 -8.56
N GLY A 64 -8.89 2.22 -8.11
CA GLY A 64 -9.42 0.86 -8.02
C GLY A 64 -10.73 0.80 -7.26
N ILE A 65 -11.34 -0.39 -7.22
CA ILE A 65 -12.53 -0.69 -6.43
C ILE A 65 -12.22 -1.90 -5.57
N HIS A 66 -12.36 -1.73 -4.26
CA HIS A 66 -12.11 -2.77 -3.27
C HIS A 66 -13.11 -3.94 -3.42
N PRO A 67 -12.74 -5.19 -3.09
CA PRO A 67 -13.63 -6.35 -3.19
C PRO A 67 -14.94 -6.22 -2.40
N HIS A 68 -15.00 -5.41 -1.35
CA HIS A 68 -16.22 -5.17 -0.60
C HIS A 68 -17.33 -4.56 -1.45
N GLU A 69 -16.98 -3.64 -2.35
CA GLU A 69 -17.90 -2.89 -3.22
C GLU A 69 -18.08 -3.54 -4.61
N ALA A 70 -17.52 -4.73 -4.84
CA ALA A 70 -17.53 -5.39 -6.14
C ALA A 70 -18.98 -5.56 -6.73
N LYS A 71 -20.00 -5.75 -5.88
CA LYS A 71 -21.39 -5.89 -6.31
C LYS A 71 -22.00 -4.61 -6.90
N GLU A 72 -21.40 -3.45 -6.60
CA GLU A 72 -21.87 -2.13 -7.03
C GLU A 72 -21.20 -1.65 -8.32
N VAL A 73 -20.20 -2.42 -8.81
CA VAL A 73 -19.40 -2.05 -9.98
C VAL A 73 -20.24 -2.08 -11.26
N THR A 74 -20.23 -0.96 -11.97
CA THR A 74 -20.81 -0.79 -13.31
C THR A 74 -19.74 -0.57 -14.35
N GLN A 75 -20.10 -0.67 -15.65
CA GLN A 75 -19.18 -0.34 -16.73
C GLN A 75 -18.70 1.12 -16.66
N GLN A 76 -19.58 2.05 -16.26
CA GLN A 76 -19.20 3.46 -16.10
C GLN A 76 -18.09 3.66 -15.05
N HIS A 77 -18.13 2.91 -13.95
CA HIS A 77 -17.07 2.95 -12.94
C HIS A 77 -15.74 2.44 -13.50
N LEU A 78 -15.75 1.36 -14.29
CA LEU A 78 -14.55 0.84 -14.94
C LEU A 78 -13.97 1.81 -15.99
N ASP A 79 -14.82 2.46 -16.77
CA ASP A 79 -14.42 3.48 -17.75
C ASP A 79 -13.80 4.71 -17.06
N GLU A 80 -14.36 5.14 -15.94
CA GLU A 80 -13.85 6.25 -15.14
C GLU A 80 -12.49 5.90 -14.49
N LEU A 81 -12.32 4.68 -13.94
CA LEU A 81 -11.01 4.22 -13.46
C LEU A 81 -9.97 4.25 -14.58
N ALA A 82 -10.33 3.80 -15.79
CA ALA A 82 -9.43 3.83 -16.94
C ALA A 82 -9.05 5.25 -17.38
N ARG A 83 -9.95 6.23 -17.14
CA ARG A 83 -9.68 7.65 -17.36
C ARG A 83 -8.72 8.20 -16.31
N LEU A 84 -9.01 7.95 -15.02
CA LEU A 84 -8.20 8.42 -13.89
C LEU A 84 -6.79 7.81 -13.89
N ALA A 85 -6.65 6.56 -14.32
CA ALA A 85 -5.37 5.87 -14.42
C ALA A 85 -4.35 6.54 -15.36
N LYS A 86 -4.79 7.49 -16.21
CA LYS A 86 -3.89 8.26 -17.09
C LYS A 86 -3.22 9.44 -16.38
N HIS A 87 -3.64 9.76 -15.16
CA HIS A 87 -3.09 10.88 -14.42
C HIS A 87 -1.67 10.56 -13.93
N SER A 88 -0.74 11.50 -14.05
CA SER A 88 0.69 11.28 -13.73
C SER A 88 0.97 10.96 -12.26
N LYS A 89 0.07 11.33 -11.36
CA LYS A 89 0.16 11.01 -9.93
C LYS A 89 -0.40 9.62 -9.58
N VAL A 90 -1.10 8.97 -10.52
CA VAL A 90 -1.59 7.59 -10.35
C VAL A 90 -0.49 6.63 -10.77
N ILE A 91 0.09 5.91 -9.81
CA ILE A 91 1.25 5.03 -10.04
C ILE A 91 0.94 3.54 -9.88
N ALA A 92 -0.27 3.19 -9.43
CA ALA A 92 -0.72 1.80 -9.33
C ALA A 92 -2.24 1.68 -9.50
N TRP A 93 -2.69 0.47 -9.81
CA TRP A 93 -4.10 0.10 -9.83
C TRP A 93 -4.43 -0.70 -8.57
N GLY A 94 -5.18 -0.16 -7.67
CA GLY A 94 -5.51 -0.77 -6.39
C GLY A 94 -6.17 0.24 -5.43
N GLU A 95 -6.74 -0.29 -4.43
CA GLU A 95 -6.68 -1.63 -3.89
C GLU A 95 -7.73 -2.54 -4.55
N ILE A 96 -7.32 -3.70 -5.07
CA ILE A 96 -8.19 -4.68 -5.73
C ILE A 96 -7.88 -6.09 -5.22
N GLY A 97 -8.78 -7.03 -5.37
CA GLY A 97 -8.51 -8.41 -4.94
C GLY A 97 -9.74 -9.15 -4.43
N LEU A 98 -9.56 -9.92 -3.34
CA LEU A 98 -10.58 -10.80 -2.79
C LEU A 98 -10.65 -10.71 -1.25
N ASP A 99 -11.86 -10.67 -0.70
CA ASP A 99 -12.13 -10.74 0.74
C ASP A 99 -13.23 -11.77 1.01
N TYR A 100 -12.84 -12.95 1.48
CA TYR A 100 -13.77 -14.02 1.84
C TYR A 100 -14.05 -14.07 3.35
N PHE A 101 -13.48 -13.14 4.10
CA PHE A 101 -13.76 -13.01 5.52
C PHE A 101 -15.05 -12.22 5.77
N TYR A 102 -15.16 -11.04 5.16
CA TYR A 102 -16.34 -10.19 5.31
C TYR A 102 -17.46 -10.56 4.34
N ASP A 103 -17.11 -11.06 3.14
CA ASP A 103 -18.07 -11.48 2.10
C ASP A 103 -19.15 -10.39 1.77
N HIS A 104 -18.76 -9.10 1.82
CA HIS A 104 -19.70 -8.00 1.54
C HIS A 104 -20.23 -8.00 0.10
N SER A 105 -19.52 -8.58 -0.82
CA SER A 105 -19.95 -8.89 -2.19
C SER A 105 -19.82 -10.40 -2.44
N PRO A 106 -20.71 -11.03 -3.24
CA PRO A 106 -20.60 -12.45 -3.59
C PRO A 106 -19.23 -12.77 -4.19
N ARG A 107 -18.63 -13.91 -3.83
CA ARG A 107 -17.25 -14.28 -4.21
C ARG A 107 -17.04 -14.34 -5.72
N GLU A 108 -18.00 -14.86 -6.46
CA GLU A 108 -17.97 -14.90 -7.94
C GLU A 108 -17.99 -13.48 -8.55
N VAL A 109 -18.67 -12.54 -7.90
CA VAL A 109 -18.68 -11.13 -8.30
C VAL A 109 -17.33 -10.48 -7.99
N GLN A 110 -16.76 -10.71 -6.79
CA GLN A 110 -15.42 -10.26 -6.45
C GLN A 110 -14.39 -10.76 -7.47
N GLN A 111 -14.39 -12.05 -7.79
CA GLN A 111 -13.48 -12.65 -8.78
C GLN A 111 -13.67 -12.06 -10.17
N ARG A 112 -14.90 -11.79 -10.60
CA ARG A 112 -15.17 -11.16 -11.90
C ARG A 112 -14.57 -9.75 -11.93
N VAL A 113 -14.91 -8.90 -10.94
CA VAL A 113 -14.44 -7.52 -10.87
C VAL A 113 -12.91 -7.44 -10.72
N PHE A 114 -12.32 -8.37 -9.97
CA PHE A 114 -10.86 -8.47 -9.89
C PHE A 114 -10.22 -8.76 -11.25
N ARG A 115 -10.80 -9.68 -12.04
CA ARG A 115 -10.32 -9.94 -13.42
C ARG A 115 -10.46 -8.74 -14.33
N ASP A 116 -11.60 -8.05 -14.27
CA ASP A 116 -11.88 -6.88 -15.10
C ASP A 116 -10.89 -5.75 -14.80
N GLN A 117 -10.63 -5.49 -13.50
CA GLN A 117 -9.67 -4.48 -13.08
C GLN A 117 -8.22 -4.87 -13.44
N MET A 118 -7.81 -6.14 -13.31
CA MET A 118 -6.49 -6.59 -13.79
C MET A 118 -6.32 -6.32 -15.31
N ALA A 119 -7.36 -6.54 -16.11
CA ALA A 119 -7.28 -6.27 -17.55
C ALA A 119 -7.09 -4.78 -17.86
N LEU A 120 -7.77 -3.90 -17.12
CA LEU A 120 -7.61 -2.44 -17.26
C LEU A 120 -6.24 -1.97 -16.75
N ALA A 121 -5.77 -2.48 -15.64
CA ALA A 121 -4.43 -2.20 -15.10
C ALA A 121 -3.33 -2.59 -16.10
N GLN A 122 -3.47 -3.74 -16.78
CA GLN A 122 -2.57 -4.18 -17.83
C GLN A 122 -2.57 -3.19 -19.01
N GLN A 123 -3.74 -2.73 -19.45
CA GLN A 123 -3.85 -1.74 -20.54
C GLN A 123 -3.18 -0.41 -20.15
N ALA A 124 -3.35 0.00 -18.90
CA ALA A 124 -2.72 1.20 -18.34
C ALA A 124 -1.21 1.02 -18.04
N LYS A 125 -0.70 -0.22 -18.08
CA LYS A 125 0.66 -0.60 -17.69
C LYS A 125 1.00 -0.21 -16.26
N LEU A 126 0.02 -0.23 -15.38
CA LEU A 126 0.20 0.07 -13.96
C LEU A 126 0.34 -1.22 -13.15
N PRO A 127 1.27 -1.29 -12.18
CA PRO A 127 1.31 -2.40 -11.23
C PRO A 127 0.04 -2.43 -10.37
N ILE A 128 -0.28 -3.62 -9.82
CA ILE A 128 -1.50 -3.80 -9.01
C ILE A 128 -1.17 -3.88 -7.52
N ILE A 129 -2.09 -3.34 -6.69
CA ILE A 129 -2.04 -3.47 -5.22
C ILE A 129 -3.16 -4.40 -4.80
N ILE A 130 -2.78 -5.48 -4.12
CA ILE A 130 -3.67 -6.60 -3.83
C ILE A 130 -4.11 -6.59 -2.38
N HIS A 131 -5.42 -6.48 -2.20
CA HIS A 131 -6.12 -6.91 -1.00
C HIS A 131 -6.41 -8.41 -1.05
N CYS A 132 -6.03 -9.12 -0.02
CA CYS A 132 -6.38 -10.53 0.09
C CYS A 132 -6.64 -10.94 1.54
N ARG A 133 -7.87 -11.35 1.83
CA ARG A 133 -8.24 -11.83 3.17
C ARG A 133 -9.04 -13.13 3.08
N ASP A 134 -8.50 -14.19 3.70
CA ASP A 134 -9.05 -15.56 3.69
C ASP A 134 -9.35 -16.09 2.27
N ALA A 135 -8.63 -15.59 1.24
CA ALA A 135 -8.83 -15.91 -0.18
C ALA A 135 -7.52 -16.19 -0.93
N TRP A 136 -6.42 -16.47 -0.22
CA TRP A 136 -5.08 -16.52 -0.80
C TRP A 136 -4.92 -17.51 -1.94
N ALA A 137 -5.51 -18.70 -1.84
CA ALA A 137 -5.42 -19.71 -2.90
C ALA A 137 -6.01 -19.18 -4.21
N ASP A 138 -7.26 -18.71 -4.20
CA ASP A 138 -7.93 -18.17 -5.38
C ASP A 138 -7.23 -16.90 -5.90
N CYS A 139 -6.81 -16.02 -5.00
CA CYS A 139 -6.14 -14.77 -5.35
C CYS A 139 -4.83 -15.03 -6.09
N LEU A 140 -3.94 -15.85 -5.53
CA LEU A 140 -2.66 -16.18 -6.15
C LEU A 140 -2.83 -16.98 -7.45
N ASP A 141 -3.81 -17.87 -7.53
CA ASP A 141 -4.14 -18.59 -8.76
C ASP A 141 -4.61 -17.66 -9.88
N MET A 142 -5.43 -16.66 -9.54
CA MET A 142 -5.88 -15.66 -10.52
C MET A 142 -4.73 -14.78 -10.99
N ILE A 143 -3.86 -14.34 -10.07
CA ILE A 143 -2.65 -13.57 -10.37
C ILE A 143 -1.73 -14.39 -11.28
N GLU A 144 -1.46 -15.65 -10.96
CA GLU A 144 -0.57 -16.50 -11.75
C GLU A 144 -1.08 -16.70 -13.17
N LYS A 145 -2.38 -16.97 -13.31
CA LYS A 145 -2.99 -17.24 -14.61
C LYS A 145 -3.15 -16.01 -15.49
N ARG A 146 -3.40 -14.84 -14.90
CA ARG A 146 -3.82 -13.65 -15.65
C ARG A 146 -2.87 -12.47 -15.57
N TRP A 147 -2.17 -12.31 -14.44
CA TRP A 147 -1.30 -11.15 -14.22
C TRP A 147 0.17 -11.44 -14.49
N ARG A 148 0.68 -12.58 -14.00
CA ARG A 148 2.07 -12.99 -14.23
C ARG A 148 2.50 -12.91 -15.70
N PRO A 149 1.67 -13.32 -16.71
CA PRO A 149 2.07 -13.23 -18.13
C PRO A 149 2.28 -11.82 -18.64
N THR A 150 1.79 -10.78 -17.94
CA THR A 150 1.99 -9.38 -18.32
C THR A 150 3.41 -8.90 -18.09
N GLY A 151 4.16 -9.55 -17.22
CA GLY A 151 5.47 -9.11 -16.74
C GLY A 151 5.42 -7.88 -15.82
N ILE A 152 4.23 -7.35 -15.54
CA ILE A 152 4.04 -6.23 -14.62
C ILE A 152 3.93 -6.81 -13.20
N GLY A 153 4.66 -6.24 -12.26
CA GLY A 153 4.63 -6.66 -10.87
C GLY A 153 3.44 -6.10 -10.09
N GLY A 154 3.48 -6.23 -8.77
CA GLY A 154 2.45 -5.71 -7.86
C GLY A 154 2.94 -5.64 -6.42
N ILE A 155 2.02 -5.32 -5.53
CA ILE A 155 2.24 -5.32 -4.08
C ILE A 155 1.17 -6.19 -3.44
N LEU A 156 1.58 -7.18 -2.65
CA LEU A 156 0.71 -7.88 -1.71
C LEU A 156 0.65 -7.01 -0.45
N HIS A 157 -0.37 -6.16 -0.35
CA HIS A 157 -0.51 -5.23 0.75
C HIS A 157 -0.97 -5.95 2.01
N CYS A 158 -0.62 -5.41 3.18
CA CYS A 158 -1.03 -5.89 4.50
C CYS A 158 -0.96 -7.42 4.65
N PHE A 159 0.16 -7.99 4.22
CA PHE A 159 0.30 -9.44 4.05
C PHE A 159 0.12 -10.20 5.38
N THR A 160 -0.78 -11.18 5.37
CA THR A 160 -1.14 -11.96 6.56
C THR A 160 -1.18 -13.48 6.34
N SER A 161 -0.56 -13.99 5.27
CA SER A 161 -0.55 -15.41 4.92
C SER A 161 0.76 -16.12 5.26
N THR A 162 1.03 -17.22 4.58
CA THR A 162 2.17 -18.10 4.79
C THR A 162 3.43 -17.62 4.08
N LEU A 163 4.59 -18.14 4.48
CA LEU A 163 5.85 -17.89 3.77
C LEU A 163 5.82 -18.44 2.33
N GLU A 164 5.10 -19.52 2.10
CA GLU A 164 4.92 -20.12 0.77
C GLU A 164 4.16 -19.17 -0.16
N ASP A 165 3.05 -18.62 0.31
CA ASP A 165 2.27 -17.62 -0.43
C ASP A 165 3.08 -16.36 -0.74
N ALA A 166 3.85 -15.87 0.24
CA ALA A 166 4.74 -14.74 0.02
C ALA A 166 5.80 -15.01 -1.05
N ARG A 167 6.44 -16.19 -1.03
CA ARG A 167 7.41 -16.59 -2.04
C ARG A 167 6.79 -16.74 -3.41
N ARG A 168 5.60 -17.36 -3.50
CA ARG A 168 4.84 -17.45 -4.74
C ARG A 168 4.54 -16.08 -5.34
N GLY A 169 4.13 -15.11 -4.50
CA GLY A 169 3.94 -13.73 -4.92
C GLY A 169 5.23 -13.09 -5.46
N ILE A 170 6.34 -13.27 -4.75
CA ILE A 170 7.66 -12.74 -5.14
C ILE A 170 8.12 -13.32 -6.50
N GLU A 171 7.91 -14.60 -6.75
CA GLU A 171 8.22 -15.26 -8.04
C GLU A 171 7.38 -14.72 -9.19
N MET A 172 6.19 -14.18 -8.89
CA MET A 172 5.33 -13.49 -9.86
C MET A 172 5.65 -11.99 -10.02
N GLY A 173 6.72 -11.49 -9.36
CA GLY A 173 7.18 -10.11 -9.48
C GLY A 173 6.61 -9.15 -8.43
N PHE A 174 5.98 -9.65 -7.37
CA PHE A 174 5.40 -8.83 -6.32
C PHE A 174 6.41 -8.44 -5.23
N LEU A 175 6.15 -7.32 -4.60
CA LEU A 175 6.67 -6.96 -3.28
C LEU A 175 5.63 -7.33 -2.21
N VAL A 176 6.09 -7.54 -0.99
CA VAL A 176 5.26 -7.92 0.16
C VAL A 176 5.31 -6.81 1.19
N SER A 177 4.16 -6.22 1.51
CA SER A 177 4.07 -5.11 2.46
C SER A 177 3.53 -5.56 3.81
N PHE A 178 4.06 -4.97 4.88
CA PHE A 178 3.69 -5.27 6.26
C PHE A 178 3.24 -4.02 6.98
N ALA A 179 2.10 -4.14 7.69
CA ALA A 179 1.48 -3.06 8.44
C ALA A 179 1.68 -3.19 9.97
N GLY A 180 1.04 -2.30 10.72
CA GLY A 180 1.15 -2.23 12.17
C GLY A 180 0.75 -3.49 12.91
N ASN A 181 -0.11 -4.33 12.32
CA ASN A 181 -0.51 -5.63 12.88
C ASN A 181 0.68 -6.60 13.07
N SER A 182 1.79 -6.43 12.34
CA SER A 182 3.02 -7.21 12.54
C SER A 182 3.58 -7.09 13.97
N SER A 183 3.28 -5.99 14.67
CA SER A 183 3.67 -5.74 16.05
C SER A 183 2.78 -6.46 17.08
N TYR A 184 1.65 -7.03 16.67
CA TYR A 184 0.70 -7.63 17.62
C TYR A 184 1.22 -8.96 18.20
N PRO A 185 0.99 -9.23 19.50
CA PRO A 185 1.51 -10.45 20.13
C PRO A 185 1.14 -11.74 19.41
N LYS A 186 -0.09 -11.83 18.90
CA LYS A 186 -0.62 -13.02 18.22
C LYS A 186 -0.12 -13.21 16.78
N MET A 187 0.64 -12.26 16.21
CA MET A 187 1.09 -12.28 14.81
C MET A 187 2.53 -12.79 14.67
N GLN A 188 2.88 -13.84 15.44
CA GLN A 188 4.23 -14.44 15.36
C GLN A 188 4.49 -15.04 13.98
N ASN A 189 3.49 -15.69 13.37
CA ASN A 189 3.57 -16.22 12.00
C ASN A 189 4.01 -15.16 10.97
N ILE A 190 3.50 -13.93 11.08
CA ILE A 190 3.87 -12.84 10.17
C ILE A 190 5.30 -12.38 10.44
N ARG A 191 5.73 -12.30 11.70
CA ARG A 191 7.13 -12.01 12.03
C ARG A 191 8.10 -13.06 11.49
N ASP A 192 7.69 -14.33 11.47
CA ASP A 192 8.47 -15.41 10.89
C ASP A 192 8.60 -15.25 9.36
N VAL A 193 7.52 -14.83 8.68
CA VAL A 193 7.57 -14.46 7.26
C VAL A 193 8.52 -13.27 7.03
N VAL A 194 8.36 -12.18 7.79
CA VAL A 194 9.26 -11.00 7.74
C VAL A 194 10.72 -11.40 7.88
N LYS A 195 11.02 -12.30 8.82
CA LYS A 195 12.38 -12.78 9.07
C LYS A 195 12.96 -13.58 7.89
N ALA A 196 12.12 -14.36 7.20
CA ALA A 196 12.55 -15.31 6.18
C ALA A 196 12.63 -14.72 4.76
N LEU A 197 11.91 -13.63 4.49
CA LEU A 197 11.92 -13.00 3.16
C LEU A 197 13.19 -12.19 2.90
N PRO A 198 13.64 -12.09 1.63
CA PRO A 198 14.69 -11.14 1.24
C PRO A 198 14.24 -9.70 1.55
N ILE A 199 15.10 -8.89 2.16
CA ILE A 199 14.75 -7.51 2.53
C ILE A 199 14.41 -6.66 1.30
N GLU A 200 14.99 -6.98 0.15
CA GLU A 200 14.78 -6.32 -1.15
C GLU A 200 13.37 -6.54 -1.73
N LYS A 201 12.57 -7.38 -1.09
CA LYS A 201 11.19 -7.70 -1.46
C LYS A 201 10.15 -7.21 -0.45
N ILE A 202 10.58 -6.52 0.59
CA ILE A 202 9.73 -6.05 1.69
C ILE A 202 9.42 -4.56 1.52
N LEU A 203 8.15 -4.21 1.77
CA LEU A 203 7.68 -2.86 2.00
C LEU A 203 7.09 -2.72 3.40
N ILE A 204 6.92 -1.48 3.84
CA ILE A 204 6.21 -1.11 5.07
C ILE A 204 5.11 -0.12 4.75
N GLU A 205 4.02 -0.22 5.50
CA GLU A 205 2.86 0.62 5.36
C GLU A 205 2.14 0.82 6.69
N THR A 206 1.19 1.74 6.73
CA THR A 206 0.32 1.88 7.89
C THR A 206 -1.02 1.19 7.73
N ASP A 207 -1.58 1.17 6.53
CA ASP A 207 -2.99 0.86 6.28
C ASP A 207 -3.91 1.76 7.13
N SER A 208 -3.47 3.00 7.37
CA SER A 208 -4.20 3.96 8.20
C SER A 208 -5.51 4.38 7.53
N PRO A 209 -6.60 4.55 8.32
CA PRO A 209 -6.69 4.70 9.78
C PRO A 209 -6.72 3.40 10.58
N TYR A 210 -6.56 2.24 9.96
CA TYR A 210 -6.62 0.91 10.57
C TYR A 210 -5.27 0.46 11.13
N LEU A 211 -5.27 -0.67 11.83
CA LEU A 211 -4.09 -1.46 12.21
C LEU A 211 -2.99 -0.70 12.96
N ALA A 212 -3.35 0.27 13.82
CA ALA A 212 -2.35 1.00 14.61
C ALA A 212 -1.38 0.04 15.31
N PRO A 213 -0.04 0.24 15.16
CA PRO A 213 0.95 -0.61 15.79
C PRO A 213 0.97 -0.44 17.31
N GLN A 214 1.59 -1.36 18.03
CA GLN A 214 1.92 -1.14 19.42
C GLN A 214 2.90 0.05 19.55
N PRO A 215 2.76 0.97 20.52
CA PRO A 215 1.83 0.98 21.64
C PRO A 215 0.47 1.66 21.37
N TRP A 216 0.17 2.07 20.14
CA TRP A 216 -1.08 2.79 19.80
C TRP A 216 -2.26 1.88 19.44
N ARG A 217 -2.14 0.59 19.63
CA ARG A 217 -3.22 -0.35 19.33
C ARG A 217 -4.54 0.06 19.97
N GLY A 218 -5.62 0.05 19.17
CA GLY A 218 -6.95 0.49 19.60
C GLY A 218 -7.22 1.99 19.44
N LYS A 219 -6.22 2.77 18.97
CA LYS A 219 -6.39 4.16 18.56
C LYS A 219 -6.43 4.26 17.02
N ARG A 220 -6.86 5.42 16.51
CA ARG A 220 -6.74 5.73 15.09
C ARG A 220 -5.27 5.66 14.67
N ASN A 221 -4.98 4.90 13.62
CA ASN A 221 -3.66 4.88 12.99
C ASN A 221 -3.46 6.13 12.12
N GLU A 222 -2.21 6.47 11.83
CA GLU A 222 -1.86 7.56 10.92
C GLU A 222 -0.51 7.28 10.24
N PRO A 223 -0.21 7.89 9.07
CA PRO A 223 1.02 7.62 8.30
C PRO A 223 2.32 7.83 9.09
N ALA A 224 2.33 8.71 10.10
CA ALA A 224 3.48 8.90 10.98
C ALA A 224 3.91 7.60 11.70
N TYR A 225 2.97 6.68 11.91
CA TYR A 225 3.24 5.43 12.64
C TYR A 225 3.90 4.34 11.79
N VAL A 226 4.14 4.59 10.49
CA VAL A 226 4.98 3.69 9.68
C VAL A 226 6.40 3.55 10.27
N ALA A 227 6.86 4.55 11.02
CA ALA A 227 8.11 4.50 11.78
C ALA A 227 8.14 3.34 12.81
N GLU A 228 7.01 3.01 13.43
CA GLU A 228 6.90 1.89 14.36
C GLU A 228 6.86 0.54 13.64
N VAL A 229 6.29 0.51 12.43
CA VAL A 229 6.37 -0.68 11.59
C VAL A 229 7.83 -0.95 11.23
N ALA A 230 8.60 0.07 10.82
CA ALA A 230 10.03 -0.05 10.57
C ALA A 230 10.80 -0.57 11.81
N ARG A 231 10.52 -0.03 13.01
CA ARG A 231 11.14 -0.51 14.27
C ARG A 231 10.77 -1.97 14.58
N THR A 232 9.52 -2.35 14.34
CA THR A 232 9.06 -3.73 14.54
C THR A 232 9.82 -4.69 13.62
N LEU A 233 9.90 -4.38 12.33
CA LEU A 233 10.62 -5.22 11.37
C LEU A 233 12.12 -5.26 11.67
N ALA A 234 12.71 -4.14 12.10
CA ALA A 234 14.11 -4.05 12.50
C ALA A 234 14.42 -5.00 13.66
N SER A 235 13.58 -5.01 14.70
CA SER A 235 13.70 -5.93 15.83
C SER A 235 13.63 -7.39 15.39
N VAL A 236 12.68 -7.75 14.51
CA VAL A 236 12.49 -9.11 13.99
C VAL A 236 13.71 -9.58 13.18
N ARG A 237 14.29 -8.69 12.39
CA ARG A 237 15.40 -8.99 11.48
C ARG A 237 16.78 -8.77 12.10
N LYS A 238 16.86 -8.23 13.32
CA LYS A 238 18.11 -7.83 13.99
C LYS A 238 18.91 -6.80 13.18
N LEU A 239 18.21 -5.85 12.58
CA LEU A 239 18.73 -4.69 11.86
C LEU A 239 18.42 -3.42 12.67
N SER A 240 19.05 -2.31 12.31
CA SER A 240 18.64 -1.00 12.81
C SER A 240 17.36 -0.53 12.10
N PRO A 241 16.55 0.33 12.73
CA PRO A 241 15.39 0.95 12.08
C PRO A 241 15.77 1.73 10.82
N ASP A 242 16.95 2.36 10.77
CA ASP A 242 17.43 3.11 9.60
C ASP A 242 17.78 2.17 8.43
N GLU A 243 18.34 0.99 8.68
CA GLU A 243 18.59 -0.01 7.63
C GLU A 243 17.28 -0.52 7.02
N VAL A 244 16.26 -0.82 7.84
CA VAL A 244 14.95 -1.25 7.34
C VAL A 244 14.29 -0.13 6.55
N ALA A 245 14.27 1.10 7.08
CA ALA A 245 13.69 2.25 6.40
C ALA A 245 14.37 2.50 5.04
N ALA A 246 15.70 2.47 5.00
CA ALA A 246 16.46 2.65 3.76
C ALA A 246 16.16 1.55 2.73
N ALA A 247 16.15 0.29 3.15
CA ALA A 247 15.90 -0.85 2.25
C ALA A 247 14.47 -0.80 1.69
N THR A 248 13.47 -0.62 2.54
CA THR A 248 12.05 -0.61 2.11
C THR A 248 11.72 0.61 1.24
N SER A 249 12.28 1.79 1.55
CA SER A 249 12.13 2.98 0.73
C SER A 249 12.80 2.83 -0.64
N GLU A 250 13.97 2.23 -0.70
CA GLU A 250 14.65 1.94 -1.97
C GLU A 250 13.88 0.91 -2.80
N ASN A 251 13.30 -0.13 -2.16
CA ASN A 251 12.45 -1.11 -2.83
C ASN A 251 11.24 -0.44 -3.50
N PHE A 252 10.56 0.45 -2.78
CA PHE A 252 9.43 1.20 -3.31
C PHE A 252 9.83 2.06 -4.51
N ARG A 253 10.90 2.86 -4.37
CA ARG A 253 11.37 3.73 -5.46
C ARG A 253 11.77 2.93 -6.69
N ARG A 254 12.55 1.88 -6.51
CA ARG A 254 12.97 1.01 -7.61
C ARG A 254 11.78 0.37 -8.32
N PHE A 255 10.78 -0.06 -7.56
CA PHE A 255 9.58 -0.70 -8.10
C PHE A 255 8.75 0.25 -8.97
N PHE A 256 8.58 1.49 -8.53
CA PHE A 256 7.81 2.51 -9.25
C PHE A 256 8.65 3.40 -10.17
N GLY A 257 9.96 3.21 -10.24
CA GLY A 257 10.85 4.06 -11.04
C GLY A 257 10.94 5.51 -10.54
N LEU A 258 10.76 5.73 -9.23
CA LEU A 258 10.77 7.08 -8.64
C LEU A 258 12.19 7.52 -8.26
N ALA A 259 12.51 8.77 -8.58
CA ALA A 259 13.76 9.38 -8.13
C ALA A 259 13.77 9.57 -6.60
N ARG A 260 14.97 9.58 -6.01
CA ARG A 260 15.12 10.04 -4.62
C ARG A 260 14.76 11.53 -4.54
N PRO A 261 13.99 11.96 -3.52
CA PRO A 261 13.79 13.38 -3.29
C PRO A 261 15.15 14.07 -3.15
N ALA A 262 15.31 15.23 -3.77
CA ALA A 262 16.49 16.06 -3.52
C ALA A 262 16.59 16.28 -2.00
N THR A 263 17.70 15.86 -1.39
CA THR A 263 17.96 16.06 0.04
C THR A 263 17.71 17.55 0.31
N LEU A 264 16.87 17.88 1.29
CA LEU A 264 16.84 19.24 1.85
C LEU A 264 18.26 19.50 2.36
N ALA A 265 19.07 20.12 1.51
CA ALA A 265 20.38 20.60 1.90
C ALA A 265 20.14 21.46 3.14
N ALA A 266 20.80 21.10 4.23
CA ALA A 266 20.77 21.85 5.46
C ALA A 266 20.85 23.33 5.11
N THR A 267 19.78 24.08 5.40
CA THR A 267 19.81 25.53 5.35
C THR A 267 20.87 25.98 6.34
N GLY A 268 22.05 26.22 5.79
CA GLY A 268 23.17 26.76 6.56
C GLY A 268 22.72 28.01 7.28
N LEU A 269 22.68 27.94 8.60
CA LEU A 269 22.81 29.10 9.46
C LEU A 269 24.11 29.76 9.05
N LYS A 270 24.00 30.83 8.25
CA LYS A 270 25.09 31.77 8.11
C LYS A 270 25.19 32.48 9.45
N ASP A 271 26.20 32.13 10.23
CA ASP A 271 26.71 32.95 11.29
C ASP A 271 26.96 34.35 10.71
N LYS A 272 26.19 35.33 11.17
CA LYS A 272 26.56 36.74 11.04
C LYS A 272 27.46 37.02 12.20
N GLY A 273 28.77 37.14 11.89
CA GLY A 273 29.74 37.83 12.73
C GLY A 273 29.41 39.32 12.91
#